data_909de26ae5e9be960d625eb36df9b63d
#
_entry.id   909de26ae5e9be960d625eb36df9b63d
#
_cell.length_a   1.000
_cell.length_b   1.000
_cell.length_c   1.000
_cell.angle_alpha   90.00
_cell.angle_beta   90.00
_cell.angle_gamma   90.00
#
_symmetry.space_group_name_H-M   'P 1'
#
loop_
_entity.id
_entity.type
_entity.pdbx_description
1 polymer ?
#
loop_
_entity_poly.entity_id
_entity_poly.type
_entity_poly.pdbx_seq_one_letter_code
_entity_poly.pdbx_strand_id
1 'polypeptide(L)'
;MLRRTFIKNTGILASLTPVVSSSLFFEEEAAKNKLPKWKGFNLLDFFSPDPGGGRKPTTEEYFKWMQDWGFDFVRIPIAYPAYLKFDRSKNITPEEVHQIDEQAVDRIDRLVALAHKYNMHVSLNLHRAPGYCVNAGFHEPYNLWTDQAALNAFCFHWKMWAKRYKQVSSKRISFDLLNEPSMREDMNDQLSKRTSVPGAVYRKLVVAASAAIRGENPEHLIIADGNDVGSSVIPEITDLDVGQSCRGYHPGIISHYKAPWANKDVNNLPEPKWPGQVGDKYLSKDMLESYYKPWIDLVGKGVGVHCGECGCWNKTPHHVFLAWFNDVLDILTSNGIGFSLWEFSGDFGILNSNRSDVDYENFHGQKLDRKLLSLMMKY
;
A
#
# COMPACT_ATOMS: atom_id res chain seq x y z
N MET A 1 30.23 -95.01 2.28
CA MET A 1 30.51 -95.01 3.71
C MET A 1 30.21 -93.62 4.28
N LEU A 2 29.22 -93.58 5.15
CA LEU A 2 28.64 -92.38 5.72
C LEU A 2 29.47 -91.88 6.92
N ARG A 3 29.63 -90.57 7.02
CA ARG A 3 29.96 -89.93 8.31
C ARG A 3 28.97 -88.75 8.56
N ARG A 4 28.16 -88.92 9.59
CA ARG A 4 27.29 -87.93 10.17
C ARG A 4 28.14 -86.94 10.97
N THR A 5 27.90 -85.65 10.84
CA THR A 5 28.42 -84.61 11.74
C THR A 5 27.24 -83.86 12.35
N PHE A 6 27.22 -83.85 13.68
CA PHE A 6 26.27 -83.15 14.55
C PHE A 6 26.57 -81.64 14.53
N ILE A 7 25.60 -80.82 14.35
CA ILE A 7 25.73 -79.37 14.60
C ILE A 7 24.87 -79.01 15.80
N LYS A 8 25.55 -78.45 16.81
CA LYS A 8 24.94 -77.90 18.02
C LYS A 8 24.22 -76.60 17.70
N ASN A 9 22.96 -76.50 18.12
CA ASN A 9 22.20 -75.25 18.21
C ASN A 9 22.73 -74.37 19.30
N THR A 10 23.23 -73.17 18.96
CA THR A 10 23.48 -72.08 19.92
C THR A 10 22.42 -71.01 19.65
N GLY A 11 21.49 -70.85 20.57
CA GLY A 11 20.50 -69.80 20.52
C GLY A 11 21.11 -68.40 20.76
N ILE A 12 20.89 -67.49 19.82
CA ILE A 12 21.19 -66.08 19.97
C ILE A 12 19.89 -65.39 20.34
N LEU A 13 19.82 -64.86 21.61
CA LEU A 13 18.78 -63.91 21.99
C LEU A 13 19.06 -62.57 21.27
N ALA A 14 18.20 -62.21 20.32
CA ALA A 14 18.19 -60.88 19.74
C ALA A 14 17.43 -59.93 20.71
N SER A 15 18.15 -59.00 21.32
CA SER A 15 17.56 -57.90 22.06
C SER A 15 16.96 -56.90 21.06
N LEU A 16 15.64 -56.77 21.06
CA LEU A 16 14.93 -55.72 20.35
C LEU A 16 15.08 -54.40 21.13
N THR A 17 15.96 -53.53 20.67
CA THR A 17 15.96 -52.13 21.08
C THR A 17 14.91 -51.38 20.25
N PRO A 18 13.99 -50.61 20.91
CA PRO A 18 13.05 -49.77 20.17
C PRO A 18 13.81 -48.65 19.46
N VAL A 19 13.76 -48.63 18.11
CA VAL A 19 14.18 -47.49 17.33
C VAL A 19 13.14 -46.40 17.59
N VAL A 20 13.49 -45.44 18.45
CA VAL A 20 12.73 -44.19 18.58
C VAL A 20 13.01 -43.41 17.30
N SER A 21 12.05 -43.43 16.39
CA SER A 21 12.00 -42.53 15.22
C SER A 21 11.77 -41.12 15.74
N SER A 22 12.85 -40.37 15.91
CA SER A 22 12.78 -38.93 16.11
C SER A 22 12.35 -38.32 14.76
N SER A 23 11.06 -38.04 14.60
CA SER A 23 10.57 -37.17 13.56
C SER A 23 11.22 -35.79 13.81
N LEU A 24 12.23 -35.47 13.04
CA LEU A 24 12.74 -34.11 12.89
C LEU A 24 11.58 -33.31 12.25
N PHE A 25 10.82 -32.61 13.10
CA PHE A 25 9.99 -31.50 12.63
C PHE A 25 10.97 -30.45 12.15
N PHE A 26 11.21 -30.39 10.84
CA PHE A 26 11.73 -29.18 10.23
C PHE A 26 10.63 -28.15 10.43
N GLU A 27 10.81 -27.23 11.36
CA GLU A 27 10.08 -25.96 11.33
C GLU A 27 10.43 -25.34 9.99
N GLU A 28 9.47 -25.34 9.06
CA GLU A 28 9.58 -24.62 7.79
C GLU A 28 9.72 -23.15 8.16
N GLU A 29 10.93 -22.60 7.98
CA GLU A 29 11.20 -21.19 8.30
C GLU A 29 10.20 -20.36 7.49
N ALA A 30 9.29 -19.66 8.16
CA ALA A 30 8.26 -18.89 7.51
C ALA A 30 8.90 -17.95 6.47
N ALA A 31 8.40 -18.00 5.24
CA ALA A 31 8.97 -17.22 4.15
C ALA A 31 8.94 -15.73 4.51
N LYS A 32 10.10 -15.07 4.42
CA LYS A 32 10.22 -13.63 4.69
C LYS A 32 9.61 -12.83 3.56
N ASN A 33 8.98 -11.68 3.91
CA ASN A 33 8.48 -10.75 2.92
C ASN A 33 9.62 -10.31 1.97
N LYS A 34 9.39 -10.37 0.66
CA LYS A 34 10.36 -9.89 -0.34
C LYS A 34 10.56 -8.38 -0.31
N LEU A 35 9.55 -7.60 0.12
CA LEU A 35 9.70 -6.16 0.32
C LEU A 35 10.26 -5.89 1.71
N PRO A 36 11.15 -4.88 1.86
CA PRO A 36 11.59 -4.42 3.17
C PRO A 36 10.41 -3.97 4.03
N LYS A 37 10.56 -4.08 5.33
CA LYS A 37 9.58 -3.57 6.30
C LYS A 37 9.71 -2.05 6.42
N TRP A 38 9.51 -1.33 5.32
CA TRP A 38 9.51 0.12 5.29
C TRP A 38 8.42 0.70 6.17
N LYS A 39 8.69 1.82 6.81
CA LYS A 39 7.72 2.60 7.55
C LYS A 39 7.82 4.08 7.20
N GLY A 40 6.70 4.71 6.96
CA GLY A 40 6.71 6.09 6.50
C GLY A 40 5.36 6.72 6.24
N PHE A 41 5.30 7.57 5.24
CA PHE A 41 4.18 8.45 4.99
C PHE A 41 3.87 8.61 3.51
N ASN A 42 2.61 8.97 3.22
CA ASN A 42 2.22 9.52 1.94
C ASN A 42 2.44 11.05 1.95
N LEU A 43 3.01 11.57 0.85
CA LEU A 43 3.25 13.00 0.63
C LEU A 43 2.34 13.47 -0.50
N LEU A 44 1.37 14.34 -0.18
CA LEU A 44 0.27 14.65 -1.08
C LEU A 44 0.50 15.88 -1.97
N ASP A 45 1.75 16.25 -2.23
CA ASP A 45 2.14 17.42 -3.03
C ASP A 45 1.56 17.39 -4.45
N PHE A 46 1.40 16.20 -5.03
CA PHE A 46 0.94 15.98 -6.42
C PHE A 46 -0.37 15.16 -6.49
N PHE A 47 -1.04 15.00 -5.35
CA PHE A 47 -2.30 14.26 -5.26
C PHE A 47 -3.44 14.93 -6.05
N SER A 48 -3.48 16.27 -6.06
CA SER A 48 -4.47 17.01 -6.83
C SER A 48 -4.09 17.06 -8.30
N PRO A 49 -5.06 16.95 -9.24
CA PRO A 49 -4.83 17.21 -10.66
C PRO A 49 -4.41 18.66 -10.94
N ASP A 50 -4.76 19.59 -10.05
CA ASP A 50 -4.41 21.00 -10.19
C ASP A 50 -3.13 21.30 -9.42
N PRO A 51 -2.10 21.90 -10.08
CA PRO A 51 -0.89 22.31 -9.42
C PRO A 51 -1.18 23.31 -8.30
N GLY A 52 -0.71 22.99 -7.11
CA GLY A 52 -0.91 23.86 -5.93
C GLY A 52 -2.28 23.77 -5.28
N GLY A 53 -3.08 22.75 -5.54
CA GLY A 53 -4.45 22.50 -5.05
C GLY A 53 -4.69 22.63 -3.53
N GLY A 54 -4.29 23.78 -2.95
CA GLY A 54 -4.55 24.16 -1.56
C GLY A 54 -3.63 23.52 -0.51
N ARG A 55 -2.75 22.59 -0.89
CA ARG A 55 -1.80 21.95 0.03
C ARG A 55 -0.48 22.69 0.09
N LYS A 56 0.07 22.83 1.31
CA LYS A 56 1.43 23.36 1.49
C LYS A 56 2.42 22.31 0.99
N PRO A 57 3.44 22.72 0.20
CA PRO A 57 4.49 21.79 -0.23
C PRO A 57 5.21 21.16 0.96
N THR A 58 5.60 19.90 0.80
CA THR A 58 6.49 19.22 1.74
C THR A 58 7.84 19.92 1.77
N THR A 59 8.30 20.31 2.96
CA THR A 59 9.58 21.00 3.15
C THR A 59 10.71 20.03 3.46
N GLU A 60 11.95 20.52 3.34
CA GLU A 60 13.14 19.71 3.68
C GLU A 60 13.16 19.31 5.16
N GLU A 61 12.67 20.19 6.05
CA GLU A 61 12.56 19.89 7.49
C GLU A 61 11.69 18.66 7.76
N TYR A 62 10.64 18.43 6.96
CA TYR A 62 9.77 17.27 7.12
C TYR A 62 10.55 15.97 6.90
N PHE A 63 11.40 15.91 5.88
CA PHE A 63 12.25 14.74 5.63
C PHE A 63 13.28 14.53 6.75
N LYS A 64 13.86 15.64 7.25
CA LYS A 64 14.76 15.57 8.40
C LYS A 64 14.06 14.98 9.62
N TRP A 65 12.86 15.45 9.95
CA TRP A 65 12.09 14.93 11.08
C TRP A 65 11.72 13.45 10.89
N MET A 66 11.27 13.05 9.70
CA MET A 66 10.99 11.64 9.41
C MET A 66 12.23 10.77 9.64
N GLN A 67 13.40 11.19 9.17
CA GLN A 67 14.66 10.47 9.37
C GLN A 67 15.06 10.44 10.87
N ASP A 68 14.97 11.56 11.57
CA ASP A 68 15.28 11.67 13.00
C ASP A 68 14.37 10.73 13.84
N TRP A 69 13.15 10.49 13.39
CA TRP A 69 12.19 9.57 14.01
C TRP A 69 12.32 8.11 13.52
N GLY A 70 13.28 7.84 12.63
CA GLY A 70 13.57 6.49 12.14
C GLY A 70 12.62 5.97 11.09
N PHE A 71 11.95 6.84 10.33
CA PHE A 71 11.19 6.47 9.13
C PHE A 71 12.11 6.45 7.90
N ASP A 72 11.83 5.54 6.97
CA ASP A 72 12.69 5.23 5.83
C ASP A 72 11.96 5.17 4.48
N PHE A 73 10.68 5.56 4.46
CA PHE A 73 9.82 5.41 3.29
C PHE A 73 8.90 6.61 3.07
N VAL A 74 8.73 6.98 1.81
CA VAL A 74 7.65 7.88 1.38
C VAL A 74 6.97 7.34 0.14
N ARG A 75 5.65 7.39 0.11
CA ARG A 75 4.84 7.20 -1.08
C ARG A 75 4.42 8.56 -1.61
N ILE A 76 4.54 8.79 -2.91
CA ILE A 76 4.14 10.03 -3.57
C ILE A 76 2.97 9.74 -4.50
N PRO A 77 1.73 9.93 -4.05
CA PRO A 77 0.55 9.84 -4.89
C PRO A 77 0.52 10.98 -5.92
N ILE A 78 0.45 10.63 -7.19
CA ILE A 78 0.51 11.57 -8.30
C ILE A 78 -0.78 11.46 -9.13
N ALA A 79 -1.50 12.58 -9.28
CA ALA A 79 -2.50 12.72 -10.32
C ALA A 79 -1.80 13.08 -11.62
N TYR A 80 -1.84 12.22 -12.64
CA TYR A 80 -1.11 12.46 -13.89
C TYR A 80 -1.41 13.83 -14.54
N PRO A 81 -2.61 14.43 -14.45
CA PRO A 81 -2.84 15.77 -14.97
C PRO A 81 -1.99 16.86 -14.31
N ALA A 82 -1.45 16.62 -13.09
CA ALA A 82 -0.59 17.60 -12.40
C ALA A 82 0.71 17.89 -13.17
N TYR A 83 1.13 16.97 -14.05
CA TYR A 83 2.33 17.14 -14.87
C TYR A 83 2.05 17.11 -16.39
N LEU A 84 0.82 17.50 -16.81
CA LEU A 84 0.47 17.64 -18.21
C LEU A 84 0.33 19.11 -18.62
N LYS A 85 0.56 19.36 -19.91
CA LYS A 85 0.20 20.60 -20.60
C LYS A 85 -1.16 20.39 -21.27
N PHE A 86 -2.20 21.02 -20.74
CA PHE A 86 -3.53 21.02 -21.34
C PHE A 86 -4.31 22.25 -20.91
N ASP A 87 -5.42 22.54 -21.60
CA ASP A 87 -6.36 23.60 -21.23
C ASP A 87 -7.20 23.18 -20.03
N ARG A 88 -6.82 23.64 -18.82
CA ARG A 88 -7.49 23.25 -17.55
C ARG A 88 -8.92 23.76 -17.42
N SER A 89 -9.41 24.60 -18.34
CA SER A 89 -10.83 24.99 -18.39
C SER A 89 -11.71 23.95 -19.08
N LYS A 90 -11.13 22.89 -19.65
CA LYS A 90 -11.80 21.81 -20.40
C LYS A 90 -11.39 20.44 -19.89
N ASN A 91 -12.13 19.42 -20.32
CA ASN A 91 -11.72 18.04 -20.12
C ASN A 91 -10.46 17.72 -20.94
N ILE A 92 -9.58 16.89 -20.40
CA ILE A 92 -8.39 16.40 -21.09
C ILE A 92 -8.81 15.61 -22.34
N THR A 93 -8.14 15.87 -23.47
CA THR A 93 -8.32 15.06 -24.69
C THR A 93 -7.32 13.89 -24.74
N PRO A 94 -7.57 12.84 -25.57
CA PRO A 94 -6.62 11.73 -25.75
C PRO A 94 -5.21 12.18 -26.19
N GLU A 95 -5.11 13.25 -26.96
CA GLU A 95 -3.84 13.81 -27.43
C GLU A 95 -3.09 14.52 -26.30
N GLU A 96 -3.81 15.30 -25.47
CA GLU A 96 -3.25 16.04 -24.35
C GLU A 96 -2.71 15.13 -23.25
N VAL A 97 -3.24 13.91 -23.11
CA VAL A 97 -2.74 12.91 -22.15
C VAL A 97 -1.24 12.61 -22.33
N HIS A 98 -0.70 12.82 -23.53
CA HIS A 98 0.72 12.59 -23.85
C HIS A 98 1.59 13.86 -23.77
N GLN A 99 1.00 15.02 -23.46
CA GLN A 99 1.70 16.31 -23.42
C GLN A 99 2.35 16.57 -22.06
N ILE A 100 3.54 16.05 -21.86
CA ILE A 100 4.26 16.18 -20.58
C ILE A 100 4.74 17.62 -20.36
N ASP A 101 4.50 18.16 -19.17
CA ASP A 101 5.09 19.40 -18.67
C ASP A 101 6.36 19.07 -17.87
N GLU A 102 7.52 19.21 -18.50
CA GLU A 102 8.80 18.91 -17.86
C GLU A 102 9.05 19.77 -16.61
N GLN A 103 8.56 21.02 -16.57
CA GLN A 103 8.71 21.87 -15.38
C GLN A 103 7.90 21.33 -14.20
N ALA A 104 6.75 20.73 -14.47
CA ALA A 104 5.95 20.06 -13.44
C ALA A 104 6.61 18.76 -12.98
N VAL A 105 7.17 17.98 -13.91
CA VAL A 105 7.93 16.76 -13.59
C VAL A 105 9.17 17.10 -12.76
N ASP A 106 9.90 18.17 -13.05
CA ASP A 106 11.06 18.63 -12.27
C ASP A 106 10.69 18.97 -10.80
N ARG A 107 9.46 19.35 -10.52
CA ARG A 107 9.01 19.52 -9.12
C ARG A 107 8.91 18.19 -8.38
N ILE A 108 8.46 17.13 -9.07
CA ILE A 108 8.41 15.78 -8.54
C ILE A 108 9.83 15.25 -8.30
N ASP A 109 10.74 15.46 -9.26
CA ASP A 109 12.16 15.10 -9.12
C ASP A 109 12.82 15.74 -7.90
N ARG A 110 12.53 17.02 -7.64
CA ARG A 110 13.05 17.70 -6.45
C ARG A 110 12.56 17.02 -5.16
N LEU A 111 11.29 16.63 -5.10
CA LEU A 111 10.75 15.92 -3.93
C LEU A 111 11.41 14.54 -3.77
N VAL A 112 11.59 13.80 -4.85
CA VAL A 112 12.32 12.52 -4.87
C VAL A 112 13.77 12.71 -4.42
N ALA A 113 14.45 13.74 -4.91
CA ALA A 113 15.84 14.03 -4.53
C ALA A 113 15.97 14.37 -3.04
N LEU A 114 15.00 15.13 -2.48
CA LEU A 114 14.96 15.41 -1.05
C LEU A 114 14.75 14.11 -0.24
N ALA A 115 13.81 13.26 -0.61
CA ALA A 115 13.61 11.97 0.04
C ALA A 115 14.90 11.14 0.01
N HIS A 116 15.57 11.07 -1.12
CA HIS A 116 16.84 10.37 -1.27
C HIS A 116 17.98 10.98 -0.44
N LYS A 117 18.03 12.31 -0.29
CA LYS A 117 19.00 13.00 0.59
C LYS A 117 18.88 12.53 2.04
N TYR A 118 17.68 12.22 2.49
CA TYR A 118 17.37 11.73 3.84
C TYR A 118 17.21 10.20 3.91
N ASN A 119 17.81 9.46 2.97
CA ASN A 119 17.86 7.99 2.93
C ASN A 119 16.49 7.29 2.90
N MET A 120 15.46 7.94 2.38
CA MET A 120 14.15 7.32 2.24
C MET A 120 14.03 6.57 0.92
N HIS A 121 13.37 5.42 0.95
CA HIS A 121 12.85 4.79 -0.25
C HIS A 121 11.64 5.57 -0.75
N VAL A 122 11.56 5.81 -2.05
CA VAL A 122 10.43 6.50 -2.68
C VAL A 122 9.59 5.52 -3.47
N SER A 123 8.28 5.50 -3.21
CA SER A 123 7.31 4.81 -4.06
C SER A 123 6.49 5.83 -4.84
N LEU A 124 6.70 5.90 -6.16
CA LEU A 124 5.86 6.72 -7.03
C LEU A 124 4.58 5.98 -7.35
N ASN A 125 3.43 6.63 -7.16
CA ASN A 125 2.13 6.05 -7.43
C ASN A 125 1.31 6.91 -8.39
N LEU A 126 0.70 6.31 -9.40
CA LEU A 126 -0.33 6.98 -10.18
C LEU A 126 -1.67 6.90 -9.43
N HIS A 127 -1.95 7.93 -8.63
CA HIS A 127 -3.19 8.03 -7.85
C HIS A 127 -4.40 8.29 -8.74
N ARG A 128 -4.21 9.09 -9.78
CA ARG A 128 -5.07 9.20 -10.95
C ARG A 128 -4.24 8.87 -12.18
N ALA A 129 -4.70 7.95 -12.99
CA ALA A 129 -4.07 7.47 -14.20
C ALA A 129 -4.94 7.75 -15.44
N PRO A 130 -4.39 7.75 -16.66
CA PRO A 130 -5.20 7.86 -17.86
C PRO A 130 -6.33 6.81 -17.88
N GLY A 131 -7.57 7.28 -17.90
CA GLY A 131 -8.75 6.43 -17.92
C GLY A 131 -9.21 5.89 -16.57
N TYR A 132 -8.58 6.28 -15.44
CA TYR A 132 -9.01 5.83 -14.12
C TYR A 132 -8.68 6.80 -12.99
N CYS A 133 -9.65 6.98 -12.10
CA CYS A 133 -9.47 7.56 -10.77
C CYS A 133 -10.41 6.88 -9.76
N VAL A 134 -9.91 6.58 -8.57
CA VAL A 134 -10.73 6.04 -7.48
C VAL A 134 -11.77 7.04 -6.99
N ASN A 135 -11.51 8.34 -7.08
CA ASN A 135 -12.44 9.42 -6.73
C ASN A 135 -13.42 9.69 -7.87
N ALA A 136 -14.68 9.96 -7.52
CA ALA A 136 -15.70 10.36 -8.47
C ALA A 136 -15.49 11.78 -9.01
N GLY A 137 -16.15 12.11 -10.14
CA GLY A 137 -16.17 13.46 -10.71
C GLY A 137 -14.94 13.83 -11.54
N PHE A 138 -14.03 12.91 -11.79
CA PHE A 138 -12.93 13.12 -12.72
C PHE A 138 -13.30 12.60 -14.11
N HIS A 139 -13.35 13.50 -15.07
CA HIS A 139 -13.63 13.14 -16.45
C HIS A 139 -12.34 12.70 -17.15
N GLU A 140 -12.32 11.43 -17.57
CA GLU A 140 -11.26 10.85 -18.35
C GLU A 140 -11.69 10.70 -19.82
N PRO A 141 -10.78 10.85 -20.80
CA PRO A 141 -11.14 10.76 -22.21
C PRO A 141 -11.47 9.33 -22.67
N TYR A 142 -11.22 8.33 -21.82
CA TYR A 142 -11.44 6.91 -22.07
C TYR A 142 -11.48 6.12 -20.73
N ASN A 143 -11.68 4.81 -20.81
CA ASN A 143 -11.76 3.92 -19.64
C ASN A 143 -10.57 2.94 -19.63
N LEU A 144 -9.79 2.92 -18.55
CA LEU A 144 -8.60 2.08 -18.42
C LEU A 144 -8.91 0.57 -18.46
N TRP A 145 -10.12 0.19 -18.08
CA TRP A 145 -10.51 -1.23 -17.99
C TRP A 145 -10.96 -1.82 -19.33
N THR A 146 -11.39 -0.98 -20.28
CA THR A 146 -11.97 -1.40 -21.56
C THR A 146 -11.21 -0.93 -22.79
N ASP A 147 -10.55 0.24 -22.71
CA ASP A 147 -10.05 0.91 -23.90
C ASP A 147 -8.54 0.69 -24.07
N GLN A 148 -8.15 0.13 -25.21
CA GLN A 148 -6.73 -0.10 -25.50
C GLN A 148 -5.92 1.21 -25.55
N ALA A 149 -6.55 2.33 -25.94
CA ALA A 149 -5.91 3.65 -25.96
C ALA A 149 -5.55 4.10 -24.53
N ALA A 150 -6.42 3.87 -23.56
CA ALA A 150 -6.15 4.15 -22.14
C ALA A 150 -4.98 3.33 -21.62
N LEU A 151 -4.95 2.02 -21.91
CA LEU A 151 -3.85 1.15 -21.53
C LEU A 151 -2.52 1.60 -22.17
N ASN A 152 -2.54 2.01 -23.43
CA ASN A 152 -1.34 2.53 -24.11
C ASN A 152 -0.84 3.83 -23.45
N ALA A 153 -1.74 4.75 -23.11
CA ALA A 153 -1.41 5.97 -22.39
C ALA A 153 -0.86 5.69 -20.99
N PHE A 154 -1.45 4.75 -20.27
CA PHE A 154 -0.95 4.29 -18.96
C PHE A 154 0.48 3.75 -19.06
N CYS A 155 0.75 2.90 -20.04
CA CYS A 155 2.10 2.38 -20.30
C CYS A 155 3.07 3.49 -20.74
N PHE A 156 2.62 4.50 -21.50
CA PHE A 156 3.44 5.65 -21.88
C PHE A 156 3.93 6.42 -20.64
N HIS A 157 3.06 6.71 -19.67
CA HIS A 157 3.43 7.40 -18.44
C HIS A 157 4.42 6.56 -17.61
N TRP A 158 4.18 5.28 -17.46
CA TRP A 158 5.09 4.41 -16.72
C TRP A 158 6.46 4.27 -17.41
N LYS A 159 6.47 4.18 -18.74
CA LYS A 159 7.73 4.19 -19.49
C LYS A 159 8.49 5.50 -19.31
N MET A 160 7.81 6.65 -19.30
CA MET A 160 8.41 7.97 -19.03
C MET A 160 9.07 8.00 -17.65
N TRP A 161 8.37 7.58 -16.58
CA TRP A 161 8.92 7.52 -15.23
C TRP A 161 10.07 6.52 -15.11
N ALA A 162 9.95 5.34 -15.70
CA ALA A 162 10.99 4.32 -15.69
C ALA A 162 12.27 4.79 -16.40
N LYS A 163 12.14 5.47 -17.54
CA LYS A 163 13.26 6.07 -18.26
C LYS A 163 13.93 7.17 -17.45
N ARG A 164 13.14 8.01 -16.78
CA ARG A 164 13.64 9.13 -15.96
C ARG A 164 14.47 8.64 -14.78
N TYR A 165 14.05 7.57 -14.13
CA TYR A 165 14.77 6.98 -13.00
C TYR A 165 15.57 5.72 -13.35
N LYS A 166 15.91 5.53 -14.62
CA LYS A 166 16.62 4.34 -15.12
C LYS A 166 17.91 4.00 -14.36
N GLN A 167 18.62 5.00 -13.87
CA GLN A 167 19.88 4.83 -13.14
C GLN A 167 19.70 4.76 -11.61
N VAL A 168 18.47 4.92 -11.11
CA VAL A 168 18.18 4.84 -9.69
C VAL A 168 17.94 3.39 -9.30
N SER A 169 18.65 2.93 -8.27
CA SER A 169 18.52 1.56 -7.77
C SER A 169 17.09 1.28 -7.28
N SER A 170 16.61 0.07 -7.52
CA SER A 170 15.35 -0.45 -6.97
C SER A 170 15.29 -0.47 -5.43
N LYS A 171 16.43 -0.36 -4.75
CA LYS A 171 16.49 -0.15 -3.30
C LYS A 171 16.08 1.25 -2.87
N ARG A 172 16.00 2.21 -3.81
CA ARG A 172 15.71 3.62 -3.52
C ARG A 172 14.41 4.10 -4.13
N ILE A 173 13.91 3.42 -5.17
CA ILE A 173 12.67 3.79 -5.84
C ILE A 173 11.88 2.55 -6.24
N SER A 174 10.57 2.63 -6.15
CA SER A 174 9.60 1.67 -6.68
C SER A 174 8.48 2.38 -7.42
N PHE A 175 7.81 1.65 -8.31
CA PHE A 175 6.66 2.12 -9.08
C PHE A 175 5.40 1.38 -8.63
N ASP A 176 4.52 2.10 -7.95
CA ASP A 176 3.21 1.64 -7.48
C ASP A 176 2.18 1.99 -8.56
N LEU A 177 1.80 0.99 -9.34
CA LEU A 177 1.22 1.16 -10.67
C LEU A 177 -0.06 1.99 -10.70
N LEU A 178 -1.02 1.69 -9.83
CA LEU A 178 -2.35 2.29 -9.88
C LEU A 178 -2.99 2.30 -8.51
N ASN A 179 -3.44 3.47 -8.06
CA ASN A 179 -4.10 3.58 -6.77
C ASN A 179 -5.49 2.93 -6.76
N GLU A 180 -5.70 2.01 -5.81
CA GLU A 180 -7.01 1.48 -5.41
C GLU A 180 -7.91 1.02 -6.57
N PRO A 181 -7.46 0.06 -7.40
CA PRO A 181 -8.22 -0.42 -8.54
C PRO A 181 -9.60 -0.94 -8.13
N SER A 182 -10.62 -0.46 -8.82
CA SER A 182 -12.01 -0.86 -8.64
C SER A 182 -12.83 -0.46 -9.87
N MET A 183 -13.99 -1.05 -10.02
CA MET A 183 -15.02 -0.58 -10.95
C MET A 183 -16.11 0.12 -10.15
N ARG A 184 -16.77 1.09 -10.76
CA ARG A 184 -17.86 1.88 -10.16
C ARG A 184 -19.05 1.91 -11.08
N GLU A 185 -20.27 1.78 -10.55
CA GLU A 185 -21.50 1.81 -11.36
C GLU A 185 -21.75 3.21 -11.94
N ASP A 186 -21.58 4.27 -11.15
CA ASP A 186 -21.65 5.66 -11.60
C ASP A 186 -20.35 6.38 -11.28
N MET A 187 -19.60 6.76 -12.30
CA MET A 187 -18.31 7.45 -12.18
C MET A 187 -18.44 8.86 -11.61
N ASN A 188 -19.63 9.44 -11.57
CA ASN A 188 -19.91 10.76 -11.00
C ASN A 188 -20.41 10.71 -9.56
N ASP A 189 -20.84 9.55 -9.06
CA ASP A 189 -21.28 9.37 -7.68
C ASP A 189 -20.20 8.69 -6.83
N GLN A 190 -19.58 9.45 -5.92
CA GLN A 190 -18.54 8.94 -4.99
C GLN A 190 -19.03 7.76 -4.14
N LEU A 191 -20.32 7.70 -3.86
CA LEU A 191 -20.93 6.69 -3.00
C LEU A 191 -21.67 5.60 -3.78
N SER A 192 -21.56 5.59 -5.12
CA SER A 192 -22.13 4.52 -5.93
C SER A 192 -21.42 3.19 -5.64
N LYS A 193 -22.12 2.10 -5.95
CA LYS A 193 -21.61 0.75 -5.71
C LYS A 193 -20.30 0.52 -6.47
N ARG A 194 -19.34 -0.07 -5.78
CA ARG A 194 -18.06 -0.51 -6.34
C ARG A 194 -18.05 -2.02 -6.47
N THR A 195 -17.26 -2.50 -7.43
CA THR A 195 -16.97 -3.92 -7.65
C THR A 195 -15.50 -4.08 -7.97
N SER A 196 -14.99 -5.28 -7.78
CA SER A 196 -13.62 -5.63 -8.14
C SER A 196 -13.43 -5.56 -9.67
N VAL A 197 -12.24 -5.16 -10.09
CA VAL A 197 -11.80 -5.31 -11.48
C VAL A 197 -11.63 -6.81 -11.76
N PRO A 198 -12.15 -7.37 -12.86
CA PRO A 198 -11.91 -8.76 -13.20
C PRO A 198 -10.40 -9.09 -13.23
N GLY A 199 -9.98 -10.16 -12.55
CA GLY A 199 -8.56 -10.49 -12.38
C GLY A 199 -7.77 -10.57 -13.68
N ALA A 200 -8.36 -11.14 -14.76
CA ALA A 200 -7.73 -11.19 -16.08
C ALA A 200 -7.52 -9.78 -16.69
N VAL A 201 -8.43 -8.83 -16.46
CA VAL A 201 -8.32 -7.44 -16.93
C VAL A 201 -7.19 -6.74 -16.17
N TYR A 202 -7.17 -6.89 -14.84
CA TYR A 202 -6.11 -6.29 -14.05
C TYR A 202 -4.74 -6.90 -14.35
N ARG A 203 -4.66 -8.23 -14.51
CA ARG A 203 -3.43 -8.91 -14.96
C ARG A 203 -2.91 -8.35 -16.30
N LYS A 204 -3.79 -8.15 -17.29
CA LYS A 204 -3.42 -7.55 -18.59
C LYS A 204 -2.76 -6.19 -18.39
N LEU A 205 -3.32 -5.32 -17.52
CA LEU A 205 -2.77 -4.02 -17.19
C LEU A 205 -1.39 -4.14 -16.54
N VAL A 206 -1.25 -4.99 -15.51
CA VAL A 206 0.01 -5.17 -14.78
C VAL A 206 1.11 -5.71 -15.70
N VAL A 207 0.81 -6.68 -16.55
CA VAL A 207 1.76 -7.24 -17.53
C VAL A 207 2.24 -6.16 -18.50
N ALA A 208 1.32 -5.36 -19.07
CA ALA A 208 1.67 -4.33 -20.04
C ALA A 208 2.52 -3.21 -19.41
N ALA A 209 2.13 -2.73 -18.23
CA ALA A 209 2.88 -1.70 -17.51
C ALA A 209 4.26 -2.21 -17.06
N SER A 210 4.34 -3.43 -16.53
CA SER A 210 5.61 -4.05 -16.15
C SER A 210 6.56 -4.21 -17.34
N ALA A 211 6.05 -4.60 -18.50
CA ALA A 211 6.85 -4.69 -19.72
C ALA A 211 7.38 -3.30 -20.14
N ALA A 212 6.55 -2.25 -20.08
CA ALA A 212 6.96 -0.88 -20.39
C ALA A 212 8.05 -0.37 -19.43
N ILE A 213 7.93 -0.66 -18.13
CA ILE A 213 8.89 -0.28 -17.10
C ILE A 213 10.20 -1.06 -17.24
N ARG A 214 10.13 -2.38 -17.32
CA ARG A 214 11.31 -3.26 -17.39
C ARG A 214 12.05 -3.18 -18.71
N GLY A 215 11.40 -2.70 -19.77
CA GLY A 215 12.04 -2.34 -21.02
C GLY A 215 13.05 -1.18 -20.88
N GLU A 216 12.89 -0.31 -19.90
CA GLU A 216 13.86 0.75 -19.58
C GLU A 216 14.94 0.27 -18.57
N ASN A 217 14.54 -0.46 -17.54
CA ASN A 217 15.46 -1.10 -16.58
C ASN A 217 14.79 -2.36 -15.99
N PRO A 218 15.33 -3.57 -16.25
CA PRO A 218 14.79 -4.84 -15.76
C PRO A 218 14.70 -4.94 -14.23
N GLU A 219 15.56 -4.21 -13.51
CA GLU A 219 15.67 -4.27 -12.05
C GLU A 219 14.68 -3.34 -11.33
N HIS A 220 13.85 -2.60 -12.05
CA HIS A 220 12.87 -1.72 -11.40
C HIS A 220 11.87 -2.52 -10.56
N LEU A 221 11.72 -2.08 -9.29
CA LEU A 221 10.75 -2.63 -8.36
C LEU A 221 9.35 -2.10 -8.67
N ILE A 222 8.42 -3.02 -8.87
CA ILE A 222 7.04 -2.73 -9.21
C ILE A 222 6.13 -3.21 -8.10
N ILE A 223 5.15 -2.39 -7.73
CA ILE A 223 4.11 -2.69 -6.75
C ILE A 223 2.75 -2.48 -7.44
N ALA A 224 1.79 -3.33 -7.15
CA ALA A 224 0.41 -3.22 -7.62
C ALA A 224 -0.53 -3.18 -6.42
N ASP A 225 -1.39 -2.17 -6.34
CA ASP A 225 -2.40 -2.11 -5.29
C ASP A 225 -3.38 -3.28 -5.41
N GLY A 226 -3.82 -3.78 -4.28
CA GLY A 226 -4.87 -4.78 -4.21
C GLY A 226 -6.17 -4.32 -4.86
N ASN A 227 -6.97 -5.25 -5.30
CA ASN A 227 -8.27 -5.00 -5.89
C ASN A 227 -9.26 -4.46 -4.84
N ASP A 228 -10.40 -3.99 -5.30
CA ASP A 228 -11.48 -3.55 -4.42
C ASP A 228 -11.01 -2.46 -3.44
N VAL A 229 -10.42 -1.41 -4.00
CA VAL A 229 -9.79 -0.30 -3.29
C VAL A 229 -8.69 -0.75 -2.30
N GLY A 230 -7.89 -1.74 -2.69
CA GLY A 230 -6.80 -2.29 -1.87
C GLY A 230 -7.26 -3.22 -0.76
N SER A 231 -8.52 -3.68 -0.79
CA SER A 231 -9.10 -4.57 0.24
C SER A 231 -8.81 -6.04 0.00
N SER A 232 -8.56 -6.45 -1.24
CA SER A 232 -8.38 -7.84 -1.62
C SER A 232 -7.10 -8.08 -2.43
N VAL A 233 -6.47 -9.22 -2.17
CA VAL A 233 -5.31 -9.71 -2.91
C VAL A 233 -5.66 -10.00 -4.37
N ILE A 234 -4.64 -10.04 -5.23
CA ILE A 234 -4.79 -10.35 -6.66
C ILE A 234 -3.99 -11.62 -6.96
N PRO A 235 -4.63 -12.80 -6.88
CA PRO A 235 -3.95 -14.07 -7.15
C PRO A 235 -3.39 -14.15 -8.56
N GLU A 236 -4.02 -13.51 -9.54
CA GLU A 236 -3.68 -13.56 -10.95
C GLU A 236 -2.33 -12.93 -11.32
N ILE A 237 -1.69 -12.19 -10.38
CA ILE A 237 -0.38 -11.55 -10.63
C ILE A 237 0.75 -12.10 -9.77
N THR A 238 0.52 -13.15 -9.01
CA THR A 238 1.52 -13.69 -8.07
C THR A 238 2.77 -14.28 -8.73
N ASP A 239 2.68 -14.59 -10.01
CA ASP A 239 3.76 -15.10 -10.87
C ASP A 239 4.56 -14.01 -11.61
N LEU A 240 4.19 -12.72 -11.47
CA LEU A 240 4.75 -11.65 -12.28
C LEU A 240 5.97 -10.93 -11.66
N ASP A 241 6.46 -11.40 -10.52
CA ASP A 241 7.54 -10.74 -9.76
C ASP A 241 7.23 -9.25 -9.48
N VAL A 242 6.01 -8.98 -9.07
CA VAL A 242 5.54 -7.68 -8.59
C VAL A 242 5.11 -7.80 -7.13
N GLY A 243 5.38 -6.78 -6.31
CA GLY A 243 4.80 -6.68 -4.98
C GLY A 243 3.32 -6.32 -5.04
N GLN A 244 2.59 -6.60 -3.97
CA GLN A 244 1.21 -6.13 -3.82
C GLN A 244 1.08 -5.19 -2.63
N SER A 245 0.17 -4.22 -2.73
CA SER A 245 -0.07 -3.24 -1.67
C SER A 245 -1.48 -3.38 -1.11
N CYS A 246 -1.57 -3.54 0.21
CA CYS A 246 -2.84 -3.54 0.95
C CYS A 246 -3.17 -2.15 1.51
N ARG A 247 -4.35 -2.03 2.13
CA ARG A 247 -4.80 -0.84 2.85
C ARG A 247 -5.00 -1.11 4.33
N GLY A 248 -4.56 -0.17 5.16
CA GLY A 248 -4.70 -0.18 6.60
C GLY A 248 -5.89 0.66 7.08
N TYR A 249 -7.08 0.45 6.47
CA TYR A 249 -8.30 1.20 6.77
C TYR A 249 -9.45 0.34 7.29
N HIS A 250 -9.30 -0.98 7.34
CA HIS A 250 -10.36 -1.86 7.79
C HIS A 250 -10.49 -1.89 9.34
N PRO A 251 -11.70 -1.78 9.90
CA PRO A 251 -12.97 -1.50 9.26
C PRO A 251 -13.20 0.00 9.03
N GLY A 252 -13.81 0.34 7.90
CA GLY A 252 -14.07 1.72 7.50
C GLY A 252 -14.88 2.54 8.50
N ILE A 253 -15.71 1.88 9.33
CA ILE A 253 -16.47 2.56 10.39
C ILE A 253 -15.57 3.18 11.47
N ILE A 254 -14.33 2.71 11.61
CA ILE A 254 -13.32 3.33 12.46
C ILE A 254 -12.50 4.32 11.66
N SER A 255 -11.82 3.86 10.60
CA SER A 255 -10.86 4.67 9.86
C SER A 255 -11.48 5.87 9.14
N HIS A 256 -12.75 5.76 8.72
CA HIS A 256 -13.50 6.77 7.96
C HIS A 256 -14.77 7.25 8.68
N TYR A 257 -14.80 7.19 10.00
CA TYR A 257 -15.93 7.69 10.77
C TYR A 257 -16.21 9.15 10.44
N LYS A 258 -17.46 9.46 10.04
CA LYS A 258 -17.90 10.78 9.59
C LYS A 258 -17.11 11.38 8.40
N ALA A 259 -16.40 10.56 7.63
CA ALA A 259 -15.80 11.01 6.38
C ALA A 259 -16.90 11.16 5.29
N PRO A 260 -17.09 12.35 4.72
CA PRO A 260 -18.24 12.61 3.82
C PRO A 260 -18.13 11.88 2.48
N TRP A 261 -16.91 11.53 2.05
CA TRP A 261 -16.68 10.75 0.82
C TRP A 261 -16.86 9.23 0.98
N ALA A 262 -17.01 8.76 2.23
CA ALA A 262 -17.17 7.34 2.55
C ALA A 262 -18.55 7.00 3.16
N ASN A 263 -19.33 7.99 3.57
CA ASN A 263 -20.58 7.80 4.30
C ASN A 263 -21.68 8.68 3.73
N LYS A 264 -22.85 8.07 3.43
CA LYS A 264 -24.04 8.80 2.94
C LYS A 264 -24.67 9.69 4.01
N ASP A 265 -24.69 9.21 5.25
CA ASP A 265 -25.25 9.94 6.40
C ASP A 265 -24.21 10.02 7.51
N VAL A 266 -23.46 11.11 7.53
CA VAL A 266 -22.36 11.33 8.50
C VAL A 266 -22.87 11.64 9.92
N ASN A 267 -24.15 11.99 10.07
CA ASN A 267 -24.70 12.42 11.36
C ASN A 267 -25.28 11.25 12.17
N ASN A 268 -25.72 10.19 11.50
CA ASN A 268 -26.39 9.04 12.14
C ASN A 268 -25.50 7.78 12.20
N LEU A 269 -24.20 7.96 12.24
CA LEU A 269 -23.28 6.83 12.39
C LEU A 269 -23.14 6.42 13.87
N PRO A 270 -23.13 5.12 14.18
CA PRO A 270 -22.83 4.66 15.53
C PRO A 270 -21.42 5.09 15.92
N GLU A 271 -21.26 5.49 17.18
CA GLU A 271 -19.95 5.89 17.69
C GLU A 271 -18.96 4.72 17.65
N PRO A 272 -17.78 4.88 17.06
CA PRO A 272 -16.79 3.80 16.95
C PRO A 272 -16.22 3.46 18.32
N LYS A 273 -15.99 2.16 18.55
CA LYS A 273 -15.33 1.60 19.74
C LYS A 273 -14.31 0.56 19.32
N TRP A 274 -13.22 0.47 20.05
CA TRP A 274 -12.20 -0.55 19.80
C TRP A 274 -11.49 -1.04 21.07
N PRO A 275 -11.46 -2.38 21.34
CA PRO A 275 -12.41 -3.34 20.79
C PRO A 275 -13.82 -3.04 21.31
N GLY A 276 -14.86 -3.51 20.62
CA GLY A 276 -16.22 -3.31 21.12
C GLY A 276 -17.34 -3.41 20.09
N GLN A 277 -18.55 -3.28 20.60
CA GLN A 277 -19.77 -3.30 19.80
C GLN A 277 -19.95 -1.96 19.05
N VAL A 278 -20.12 -2.03 17.73
CA VAL A 278 -20.44 -0.88 16.87
C VAL A 278 -21.59 -1.28 15.94
N GLY A 279 -22.76 -0.73 16.16
CA GLY A 279 -23.97 -1.22 15.50
C GLY A 279 -24.25 -2.67 15.87
N ASP A 280 -24.46 -3.52 14.87
CA ASP A 280 -24.70 -4.97 15.01
C ASP A 280 -23.41 -5.82 15.01
N LYS A 281 -22.25 -5.21 14.91
CA LYS A 281 -20.95 -5.90 14.79
C LYS A 281 -20.07 -5.70 16.02
N TYR A 282 -19.46 -6.78 16.49
CA TYR A 282 -18.37 -6.70 17.47
C TYR A 282 -17.03 -6.60 16.73
N LEU A 283 -16.31 -5.52 16.97
CA LEU A 283 -15.01 -5.25 16.38
C LEU A 283 -13.90 -5.71 17.32
N SER A 284 -12.94 -6.46 16.79
CA SER A 284 -11.83 -7.02 17.58
C SER A 284 -10.56 -7.21 16.73
N LYS A 285 -9.45 -7.49 17.39
CA LYS A 285 -8.19 -7.82 16.72
C LYS A 285 -8.31 -9.08 15.86
N ASP A 286 -9.02 -10.11 16.30
CA ASP A 286 -9.23 -11.36 15.54
C ASP A 286 -9.92 -11.09 14.19
N MET A 287 -10.83 -10.10 14.16
CA MET A 287 -11.44 -9.66 12.89
C MET A 287 -10.40 -9.06 11.95
N LEU A 288 -9.45 -8.26 12.47
CA LEU A 288 -8.35 -7.72 11.67
C LEU A 288 -7.40 -8.82 11.20
N GLU A 289 -7.05 -9.78 12.06
CA GLU A 289 -6.21 -10.91 11.69
C GLU A 289 -6.85 -11.72 10.55
N SER A 290 -8.15 -11.96 10.63
CA SER A 290 -8.91 -12.62 9.57
C SER A 290 -8.90 -11.81 8.27
N TYR A 291 -9.02 -10.47 8.37
CA TYR A 291 -8.98 -9.57 7.22
C TYR A 291 -7.60 -9.54 6.53
N TYR A 292 -6.52 -9.50 7.32
CA TYR A 292 -5.15 -9.46 6.77
C TYR A 292 -4.59 -10.83 6.39
N LYS A 293 -5.24 -11.93 6.80
CA LYS A 293 -4.76 -13.29 6.51
C LYS A 293 -4.43 -13.53 5.02
N PRO A 294 -5.25 -13.14 4.02
CA PRO A 294 -4.89 -13.33 2.61
C PRO A 294 -3.58 -12.62 2.22
N TRP A 295 -3.29 -11.46 2.79
CA TRP A 295 -2.05 -10.71 2.58
C TRP A 295 -0.84 -11.40 3.21
N ILE A 296 -1.02 -11.92 4.42
CA ILE A 296 0.00 -12.72 5.14
C ILE A 296 0.29 -14.01 4.36
N ASP A 297 -0.74 -14.66 3.83
CA ASP A 297 -0.59 -15.86 2.99
C ASP A 297 0.19 -15.56 1.69
N LEU A 298 0.08 -14.34 1.12
CA LEU A 298 0.93 -13.94 -0.01
C LEU A 298 2.40 -13.85 0.38
N VAL A 299 2.71 -13.27 1.55
CA VAL A 299 4.09 -13.25 2.09
C VAL A 299 4.62 -14.67 2.22
N GLY A 300 3.82 -15.57 2.77
CA GLY A 300 4.17 -17.01 2.89
C GLY A 300 4.42 -17.69 1.53
N LYS A 301 3.84 -17.19 0.44
CA LYS A 301 4.08 -17.65 -0.94
C LYS A 301 5.26 -16.94 -1.61
N GLY A 302 5.98 -16.09 -0.90
CA GLY A 302 7.12 -15.34 -1.44
C GLY A 302 6.73 -14.15 -2.33
N VAL A 303 5.51 -13.62 -2.20
CA VAL A 303 5.11 -12.36 -2.83
C VAL A 303 5.42 -11.21 -1.87
N GLY A 304 6.04 -10.13 -2.36
CA GLY A 304 6.27 -8.93 -1.55
C GLY A 304 4.95 -8.22 -1.23
N VAL A 305 4.74 -7.83 0.04
CA VAL A 305 3.54 -7.10 0.47
C VAL A 305 3.94 -5.86 1.26
N HIS A 306 3.28 -4.73 0.99
CA HIS A 306 3.40 -3.48 1.75
C HIS A 306 2.01 -2.88 2.01
N CYS A 307 1.83 -2.19 3.12
CA CYS A 307 0.61 -1.41 3.37
C CYS A 307 0.84 0.03 2.88
N GLY A 308 0.45 0.31 1.62
CA GLY A 308 0.72 1.59 0.94
C GLY A 308 -0.02 2.77 1.55
N GLU A 309 -1.15 2.53 2.21
CA GLU A 309 -1.91 3.56 2.92
C GLU A 309 -2.56 2.98 4.17
N CYS A 310 -2.48 3.73 5.27
CA CYS A 310 -3.17 3.43 6.53
C CYS A 310 -3.48 4.72 7.29
N GLY A 311 -4.24 4.60 8.37
CA GLY A 311 -4.55 5.72 9.25
C GLY A 311 -6.03 5.93 9.46
N CYS A 312 -6.38 7.10 9.98
CA CYS A 312 -7.74 7.35 10.44
C CYS A 312 -8.11 8.84 10.29
N TRP A 313 -9.31 9.07 9.73
CA TRP A 313 -9.91 10.40 9.60
C TRP A 313 -10.05 11.09 10.96
N ASN A 314 -9.84 12.39 10.98
CA ASN A 314 -9.76 13.17 12.22
C ASN A 314 -11.05 13.28 13.05
N LYS A 315 -12.15 12.70 12.60
CA LYS A 315 -13.42 12.66 13.35
C LYS A 315 -13.57 11.40 14.22
N THR A 316 -12.76 10.38 14.02
CA THR A 316 -12.74 9.22 14.92
C THR A 316 -12.13 9.62 16.26
N PRO A 317 -12.73 9.26 17.41
CA PRO A 317 -12.15 9.54 18.72
C PRO A 317 -10.69 9.05 18.81
N HIS A 318 -9.79 9.91 19.27
CA HIS A 318 -8.35 9.66 19.24
C HIS A 318 -7.93 8.38 19.97
N HIS A 319 -8.53 8.13 21.14
CA HIS A 319 -8.24 6.93 21.91
C HIS A 319 -8.67 5.64 21.18
N VAL A 320 -9.77 5.67 20.43
CA VAL A 320 -10.22 4.55 19.57
C VAL A 320 -9.25 4.36 18.41
N PHE A 321 -8.85 5.46 17.77
CA PHE A 321 -7.85 5.43 16.70
C PHE A 321 -6.56 4.78 17.17
N LEU A 322 -5.98 5.23 18.27
CA LEU A 322 -4.71 4.71 18.77
C LEU A 322 -4.79 3.22 19.14
N ALA A 323 -5.88 2.78 19.79
CA ALA A 323 -6.08 1.39 20.16
C ALA A 323 -6.21 0.48 18.91
N TRP A 324 -7.07 0.87 17.97
CA TRP A 324 -7.25 0.14 16.73
C TRP A 324 -5.99 0.11 15.87
N PHE A 325 -5.32 1.26 15.72
CA PHE A 325 -4.14 1.39 14.88
C PHE A 325 -2.94 0.63 15.43
N ASN A 326 -2.83 0.53 16.78
CA ASN A 326 -1.85 -0.36 17.40
C ASN A 326 -2.02 -1.82 16.93
N ASP A 327 -3.26 -2.33 16.89
CA ASP A 327 -3.52 -3.70 16.46
C ASP A 327 -3.29 -3.89 14.95
N VAL A 328 -3.62 -2.88 14.13
CA VAL A 328 -3.29 -2.90 12.68
C VAL A 328 -1.78 -2.97 12.48
N LEU A 329 -1.01 -2.10 13.13
CA LEU A 329 0.44 -2.06 13.00
C LEU A 329 1.10 -3.33 13.56
N ASP A 330 0.59 -3.85 14.66
CA ASP A 330 1.07 -5.10 15.25
C ASP A 330 0.92 -6.28 14.28
N ILE A 331 -0.26 -6.46 13.69
CA ILE A 331 -0.52 -7.53 12.71
C ILE A 331 0.38 -7.38 11.49
N LEU A 332 0.46 -6.20 10.90
CA LEU A 332 1.26 -5.97 9.70
C LEU A 332 2.74 -6.24 9.97
N THR A 333 3.30 -5.60 10.99
CA THR A 333 4.75 -5.61 11.23
C THR A 333 5.26 -6.92 11.80
N SER A 334 4.44 -7.66 12.57
CA SER A 334 4.76 -9.02 13.02
C SER A 334 4.87 -10.01 11.86
N ASN A 335 4.24 -9.71 10.73
CA ASN A 335 4.32 -10.49 9.49
C ASN A 335 5.30 -9.88 8.47
N GLY A 336 6.17 -8.96 8.89
CA GLY A 336 7.18 -8.34 8.04
C GLY A 336 6.62 -7.35 7.00
N ILE A 337 5.35 -6.94 7.13
CA ILE A 337 4.70 -5.99 6.23
C ILE A 337 4.94 -4.58 6.75
N GLY A 338 5.61 -3.74 5.93
CA GLY A 338 5.78 -2.33 6.22
C GLY A 338 4.51 -1.52 5.97
N PHE A 339 4.51 -0.25 6.39
CA PHE A 339 3.33 0.61 6.30
C PHE A 339 3.67 2.07 5.99
N SER A 340 2.71 2.79 5.41
CA SER A 340 2.80 4.24 5.24
C SER A 340 1.49 4.94 5.63
N LEU A 341 1.60 5.87 6.59
CA LEU A 341 0.46 6.66 7.06
C LEU A 341 -0.03 7.58 5.94
N TRP A 342 -1.32 7.68 5.79
CA TRP A 342 -1.99 8.67 4.96
C TRP A 342 -2.46 9.82 5.85
N GLU A 343 -1.73 10.88 6.00
CA GLU A 343 -0.59 11.52 5.38
C GLU A 343 0.44 11.96 6.45
N PHE A 344 1.54 12.64 6.09
CA PHE A 344 2.46 13.20 7.10
C PHE A 344 1.86 14.41 7.82
N SER A 345 1.29 15.37 7.07
CA SER A 345 0.66 16.58 7.62
C SER A 345 -0.70 16.80 6.99
N GLY A 346 -1.73 16.86 7.79
CA GLY A 346 -3.14 17.00 7.37
C GLY A 346 -4.05 16.10 8.18
N ASP A 347 -5.29 15.95 7.76
CA ASP A 347 -6.38 15.40 8.56
C ASP A 347 -6.24 13.93 8.99
N PHE A 348 -5.38 13.16 8.35
CA PHE A 348 -4.97 11.80 8.76
C PHE A 348 -3.57 11.78 9.40
N GLY A 349 -2.84 12.88 9.32
CA GLY A 349 -1.42 12.96 9.62
C GLY A 349 -1.07 13.01 11.09
N ILE A 350 0.24 12.91 11.34
CA ILE A 350 0.80 13.16 12.68
C ILE A 350 0.98 14.64 12.96
N LEU A 351 1.06 15.48 11.91
CA LEU A 351 1.12 16.94 12.03
C LEU A 351 -0.20 17.56 11.56
N ASN A 352 -0.66 18.56 12.30
CA ASN A 352 -1.79 19.43 11.92
C ASN A 352 -3.08 18.68 11.57
N SER A 353 -3.35 17.56 12.24
CA SER A 353 -4.50 16.69 11.90
C SER A 353 -5.86 17.28 12.26
N ASN A 354 -5.92 18.45 12.90
CA ASN A 354 -7.16 19.15 13.24
C ASN A 354 -8.14 18.32 14.10
N ARG A 355 -7.64 17.33 14.85
CA ARG A 355 -8.45 16.60 15.83
C ARG A 355 -8.79 17.49 17.00
N SER A 356 -10.02 17.43 17.47
CA SER A 356 -10.48 18.24 18.61
C SER A 356 -10.14 17.62 19.97
N ASP A 357 -9.72 16.38 20.01
CA ASP A 357 -9.48 15.55 21.20
C ASP A 357 -8.02 15.12 21.35
N VAL A 358 -7.09 15.85 20.71
CA VAL A 358 -5.65 15.69 20.85
C VAL A 358 -5.04 16.89 21.55
N ASP A 359 -4.26 16.61 22.59
CA ASP A 359 -3.36 17.59 23.21
C ASP A 359 -2.07 17.63 22.38
N TYR A 360 -2.01 18.61 21.46
CA TYR A 360 -0.89 18.74 20.53
C TYR A 360 0.34 19.36 21.20
N GLU A 361 1.47 18.72 20.93
CA GLU A 361 2.77 19.37 21.19
C GLU A 361 3.03 20.45 20.13
N ASN A 362 3.53 21.62 20.57
CA ASN A 362 4.08 22.60 19.64
C ASN A 362 5.50 22.15 19.22
N PHE A 363 5.60 21.55 18.04
CA PHE A 363 6.84 21.07 17.48
C PHE A 363 7.26 21.95 16.30
N HIS A 364 8.22 22.83 16.52
CA HIS A 364 8.69 23.80 15.51
C HIS A 364 7.56 24.59 14.85
N GLY A 365 6.56 24.99 15.62
CA GLY A 365 5.40 25.74 15.13
C GLY A 365 4.30 24.88 14.46
N GLN A 366 4.48 23.55 14.40
CA GLN A 366 3.47 22.59 13.96
C GLN A 366 2.74 21.97 15.15
N LYS A 367 1.49 21.56 14.94
CA LYS A 367 0.69 20.80 15.92
C LYS A 367 1.02 19.31 15.77
N LEU A 368 1.89 18.77 16.61
CA LEU A 368 2.30 17.37 16.56
C LEU A 368 1.44 16.50 17.48
N ASP A 369 0.88 15.43 16.93
CA ASP A 369 0.30 14.33 17.69
C ASP A 369 1.41 13.40 18.18
N ARG A 370 1.94 13.70 19.37
CA ARG A 370 3.04 12.92 19.96
C ARG A 370 2.66 11.49 20.28
N LYS A 371 1.40 11.23 20.63
CA LYS A 371 0.94 9.87 20.96
C LYS A 371 0.91 8.99 19.72
N LEU A 372 0.39 9.51 18.59
CA LEU A 372 0.39 8.80 17.32
C LEU A 372 1.82 8.55 16.81
N LEU A 373 2.68 9.57 16.86
CA LEU A 373 4.10 9.42 16.49
C LEU A 373 4.77 8.33 17.33
N SER A 374 4.62 8.37 18.66
CA SER A 374 5.22 7.39 19.56
C SER A 374 4.71 5.97 19.30
N LEU A 375 3.41 5.83 18.95
CA LEU A 375 2.84 4.56 18.54
C LEU A 375 3.51 4.03 17.28
N MET A 376 3.65 4.85 16.24
CA MET A 376 4.27 4.44 14.97
C MET A 376 5.75 4.10 15.12
N MET A 377 6.48 4.82 15.96
CA MET A 377 7.91 4.56 16.24
C MET A 377 8.15 3.23 16.96
N LYS A 378 7.17 2.71 17.69
CA LYS A 378 7.24 1.40 18.38
C LYS A 378 7.43 0.25 17.40
N TYR A 379 6.91 0.35 16.22
CA TYR A 379 6.91 -0.67 15.17
C TYR A 379 8.01 -0.41 14.13
#